data_807f78b9730ccd669954ec18e61ac77f
#
_entry.id   807f78b9730ccd669954ec18e61ac77f
#
_cell.length_a   1.000
_cell.length_b   1.000
_cell.length_c   1.000
_cell.angle_alpha   90.00
_cell.angle_beta   90.00
_cell.angle_gamma   90.00
#
_symmetry.space_group_name_H-M   'P 1'
#
loop_
_entity.id
_entity.type
_entity.pdbx_description
1 polymer ?
#
loop_
_entity_poly.entity_id
_entity_poly.type
_entity_poly.pdbx_seq_one_letter_code
_entity_poly.pdbx_strand_id
1 'polypeptide(L)'
;RAASKERNLTMKKLKVLALALAVALACMSLTACGGSSSGSSDNSGSGDASAAGGEEAKTIVVATSPDFPPFESLENNEIVGIEVDIMNLISEDLGMPVKYEQMDFDSVIPGVQTGKFDVGMSGITVTEDRQKNCDFTDPYFLASQAIVVTADSPITCKADLEGKKISVQTGTTAEEHCMDNG
;
A
#
# COMPACT_ATOMS: atom_id res chain seq x y z
N ARG A 1 14.37 21.84 -2.60
CA ARG A 1 12.92 21.79 -2.91
C ARG A 1 12.59 22.27 -4.33
N ALA A 2 13.24 23.30 -4.92
CA ALA A 2 12.97 23.78 -6.27
C ALA A 2 13.39 22.79 -7.37
N ALA A 3 14.56 22.16 -7.28
CA ALA A 3 15.10 21.23 -8.27
C ALA A 3 14.34 19.90 -8.39
N SER A 4 13.66 19.47 -7.33
CA SER A 4 12.79 18.28 -7.35
C SER A 4 11.46 18.55 -8.06
N LYS A 5 10.92 19.75 -7.88
CA LYS A 5 9.66 20.17 -8.51
C LYS A 5 9.81 20.35 -10.04
N GLU A 6 10.96 20.83 -10.51
CA GLU A 6 11.23 20.96 -11.94
C GLU A 6 11.44 19.60 -12.63
N ARG A 7 12.11 18.65 -11.99
CA ARG A 7 12.27 17.29 -12.54
C ARG A 7 10.94 16.57 -12.70
N ASN A 8 10.03 16.70 -11.74
CA ASN A 8 8.69 16.11 -11.81
C ASN A 8 7.84 16.72 -12.95
N LEU A 9 7.95 18.03 -13.17
CA LEU A 9 7.22 18.71 -14.23
C LEU A 9 7.72 18.30 -15.62
N THR A 10 9.02 18.10 -15.77
CA THR A 10 9.66 17.68 -17.03
C THR A 10 9.32 16.23 -17.37
N MET A 11 9.30 15.33 -16.38
CA MET A 11 8.89 13.94 -16.59
C MET A 11 7.40 13.80 -16.93
N LYS A 12 6.52 14.61 -16.33
CA LYS A 12 5.09 14.63 -16.70
C LYS A 12 4.88 15.09 -18.14
N LYS A 13 5.58 16.12 -18.61
CA LYS A 13 5.50 16.59 -19.99
C LYS A 13 6.03 15.55 -21.00
N LEU A 14 7.09 14.81 -20.64
CA LEU A 14 7.66 13.78 -21.50
C LEU A 14 6.71 12.57 -21.65
N LYS A 15 6.02 12.19 -20.58
CA LYS A 15 5.00 11.10 -20.61
C LYS A 15 3.79 11.47 -21.45
N VAL A 16 3.32 12.70 -21.40
CA VAL A 16 2.19 13.18 -22.22
C VAL A 16 2.57 13.23 -23.70
N LEU A 17 3.80 13.62 -24.03
CA LEU A 17 4.28 13.65 -25.41
C LEU A 17 4.45 12.25 -26.01
N ALA A 18 4.92 11.27 -25.21
CA ALA A 18 5.03 9.87 -25.63
C ALA A 18 3.66 9.20 -25.86
N LEU A 19 2.65 9.57 -25.07
CA LEU A 19 1.29 9.04 -25.23
C LEU A 19 0.61 9.60 -26.49
N ALA A 20 0.84 10.87 -26.83
CA ALA A 20 0.31 11.51 -28.04
C ALA A 20 0.90 10.89 -29.33
N LEU A 21 2.17 10.46 -29.30
CA LEU A 21 2.81 9.81 -30.44
C LEU A 21 2.32 8.39 -30.71
N ALA A 22 1.94 7.65 -29.63
CA ALA A 22 1.42 6.29 -29.75
C ALA A 22 0.01 6.24 -30.37
N VAL A 23 -0.82 7.23 -30.11
CA VAL A 23 -2.19 7.32 -30.69
C VAL A 23 -2.16 7.64 -32.18
N ALA A 24 -1.16 8.38 -32.68
CA ALA A 24 -1.06 8.74 -34.10
C ALA A 24 -0.65 7.56 -35.01
N LEU A 25 0.01 6.51 -34.46
CA LEU A 25 0.41 5.33 -35.26
C LEU A 25 -0.67 4.24 -35.36
N ALA A 26 -1.73 4.28 -34.56
CA ALA A 26 -2.77 3.25 -34.53
C ALA A 26 -3.90 3.45 -35.58
N CYS A 27 -3.94 4.59 -36.30
CA CYS A 27 -5.02 4.92 -37.22
C CYS A 27 -4.79 4.52 -38.70
N MET A 28 -3.71 3.82 -39.07
CA MET A 28 -3.37 3.53 -40.48
C MET A 28 -3.47 2.08 -40.94
N SER A 29 -4.25 1.22 -40.27
CA SER A 29 -4.42 -0.17 -40.76
C SER A 29 -5.85 -0.68 -40.69
N LEU A 30 -6.73 -0.17 -41.58
CA LEU A 30 -8.02 -0.83 -41.88
C LEU A 30 -8.54 -0.41 -43.27
N THR A 31 -7.97 -1.02 -44.33
CA THR A 31 -8.61 -1.14 -45.63
C THR A 31 -8.10 -2.42 -46.31
N ALA A 32 -8.99 -3.44 -46.45
CA ALA A 32 -9.09 -4.33 -47.58
C ALA A 32 -10.00 -5.51 -47.22
N CYS A 33 -11.15 -5.53 -47.84
CA CYS A 33 -11.67 -6.42 -48.91
C CYS A 33 -12.12 -7.80 -48.41
N GLY A 34 -13.42 -8.14 -48.42
CA GLY A 34 -14.22 -8.41 -49.58
C GLY A 34 -14.41 -9.93 -49.78
N GLY A 35 -15.66 -10.46 -49.77
CA GLY A 35 -15.94 -11.84 -50.22
C GLY A 35 -17.21 -12.43 -49.61
N SER A 36 -18.23 -12.58 -50.45
CA SER A 36 -19.58 -13.12 -50.22
C SER A 36 -19.64 -14.60 -49.82
N SER A 37 -20.62 -15.00 -48.99
CA SER A 37 -21.74 -15.90 -49.40
C SER A 37 -22.64 -16.28 -48.22
N SER A 38 -23.89 -16.02 -48.41
CA SER A 38 -25.19 -16.62 -48.03
C SER A 38 -25.29 -17.71 -46.96
N GLY A 39 -26.25 -17.48 -46.02
CA GLY A 39 -26.88 -18.52 -45.20
C GLY A 39 -27.79 -17.91 -44.13
N SER A 40 -29.10 -17.95 -44.35
CA SER A 40 -30.17 -17.49 -43.47
C SER A 40 -30.25 -18.26 -42.16
N SER A 41 -30.58 -17.57 -41.07
CA SER A 41 -31.72 -17.92 -40.19
C SER A 41 -31.83 -16.93 -39.03
N ASP A 42 -33.03 -16.47 -38.81
CA ASP A 42 -33.55 -15.58 -37.79
C ASP A 42 -33.23 -15.98 -36.36
N ASN A 43 -32.91 -15.04 -35.50
CA ASN A 43 -33.64 -14.84 -34.24
C ASN A 43 -33.37 -13.48 -33.62
N SER A 44 -34.48 -12.82 -33.31
CA SER A 44 -34.58 -11.52 -32.66
C SER A 44 -34.04 -11.52 -31.24
N GLY A 45 -33.34 -10.47 -30.86
CA GLY A 45 -32.97 -10.19 -29.46
C GLY A 45 -32.31 -8.82 -29.33
N SER A 46 -33.13 -7.77 -29.23
CA SER A 46 -32.68 -6.43 -28.78
C SER A 46 -31.96 -6.51 -27.47
N GLY A 47 -30.78 -5.90 -27.41
CA GLY A 47 -30.04 -5.67 -26.22
C GLY A 47 -28.93 -4.70 -26.55
N ASP A 48 -29.26 -3.42 -26.71
CA ASP A 48 -28.32 -2.31 -26.77
C ASP A 48 -27.72 -2.15 -25.37
N ALA A 49 -26.59 -2.79 -25.15
CA ALA A 49 -25.74 -2.54 -23.98
C ALA A 49 -24.57 -1.69 -24.44
N SER A 50 -24.79 -0.38 -24.41
CA SER A 50 -23.72 0.61 -24.45
C SER A 50 -22.74 0.30 -23.31
N ALA A 51 -21.68 -0.43 -23.62
CA ALA A 51 -20.55 -0.59 -22.72
C ALA A 51 -19.84 0.77 -22.64
N ALA A 52 -20.27 1.60 -21.70
CA ALA A 52 -19.44 2.65 -21.17
C ALA A 52 -18.23 1.95 -20.53
N GLY A 53 -17.08 1.99 -21.20
CA GLY A 53 -15.79 1.64 -20.63
C GLY A 53 -15.47 2.60 -19.50
N GLY A 54 -16.02 2.34 -18.33
CA GLY A 54 -15.54 2.93 -17.08
C GLY A 54 -14.19 2.28 -16.82
N GLU A 55 -13.13 3.05 -16.85
CA GLU A 55 -11.83 2.67 -16.28
C GLU A 55 -12.12 2.32 -14.82
N GLU A 56 -12.06 1.04 -14.45
CA GLU A 56 -12.22 0.62 -13.07
C GLU A 56 -11.16 1.36 -12.25
N ALA A 57 -11.58 2.16 -11.28
CA ALA A 57 -10.68 2.90 -10.41
C ALA A 57 -9.71 1.89 -9.78
N LYS A 58 -8.40 2.10 -9.96
CA LYS A 58 -7.38 1.24 -9.38
C LYS A 58 -7.57 1.19 -7.87
N THR A 59 -7.73 -0.01 -7.32
CA THR A 59 -7.85 -0.23 -5.87
C THR A 59 -6.47 -0.13 -5.22
N ILE A 60 -6.36 0.57 -4.10
CA ILE A 60 -5.16 0.59 -3.25
C ILE A 60 -5.20 -0.63 -2.34
N VAL A 61 -4.21 -1.50 -2.42
CA VAL A 61 -4.10 -2.67 -1.54
C VAL A 61 -3.13 -2.36 -0.40
N VAL A 62 -3.65 -2.32 0.82
CA VAL A 62 -2.93 -1.99 2.04
C VAL A 62 -2.62 -3.25 2.84
N ALA A 63 -1.33 -3.49 3.12
CA ALA A 63 -0.86 -4.53 4.02
C ALA A 63 -0.83 -4.01 5.47
N THR A 64 -1.38 -4.76 6.42
CA THR A 64 -1.43 -4.38 7.83
C THR A 64 -1.42 -5.59 8.76
N SER A 65 -0.91 -5.41 9.99
CA SER A 65 -0.99 -6.36 11.11
C SER A 65 -1.92 -5.77 12.17
N PRO A 66 -3.24 -6.10 12.16
CA PRO A 66 -4.24 -5.40 12.96
C PRO A 66 -4.27 -5.89 14.41
N ASP A 67 -3.16 -5.73 15.12
CA ASP A 67 -2.93 -6.13 16.51
C ASP A 67 -2.32 -5.00 17.37
N PHE A 68 -2.36 -3.75 16.88
CA PHE A 68 -1.73 -2.61 17.53
C PHE A 68 -2.71 -1.42 17.78
N PRO A 69 -3.73 -1.59 18.66
CA PRO A 69 -4.65 -0.50 18.99
C PRO A 69 -3.91 0.66 19.69
N PRO A 70 -4.29 1.92 19.45
CA PRO A 70 -5.46 2.38 18.66
C PRO A 70 -5.16 2.62 17.18
N PHE A 71 -3.97 2.24 16.67
CA PHE A 71 -3.58 2.50 15.28
C PHE A 71 -4.33 1.58 14.33
N GLU A 72 -4.25 0.27 14.53
CA GLU A 72 -5.00 -0.74 13.83
C GLU A 72 -5.35 -1.92 14.75
N SER A 73 -6.58 -2.40 14.66
CA SER A 73 -7.06 -3.58 15.38
C SER A 73 -8.17 -4.28 14.62
N LEU A 74 -8.37 -5.56 14.94
CA LEU A 74 -9.46 -6.34 14.39
C LEU A 74 -10.64 -6.32 15.37
N GLU A 75 -11.74 -5.67 14.99
CA GLU A 75 -12.97 -5.61 15.76
C GLU A 75 -14.13 -6.19 14.94
N ASN A 76 -14.85 -7.18 15.47
CA ASN A 76 -15.95 -7.84 14.76
C ASN A 76 -15.61 -8.29 13.33
N ASN A 77 -14.37 -8.72 13.12
CA ASN A 77 -13.81 -9.12 11.82
C ASN A 77 -13.63 -7.96 10.82
N GLU A 78 -13.62 -6.72 11.29
CA GLU A 78 -13.29 -5.52 10.51
C GLU A 78 -12.00 -4.91 11.06
N ILE A 79 -11.14 -4.41 10.17
CA ILE A 79 -9.93 -3.68 10.56
C ILE A 79 -10.34 -2.23 10.82
N VAL A 80 -10.06 -1.74 12.04
CA VAL A 80 -10.41 -0.41 12.50
C VAL A 80 -9.21 0.26 13.15
N GLY A 81 -9.24 1.59 13.26
CA GLY A 81 -8.22 2.36 13.98
C GLY A 81 -7.84 3.65 13.27
N ILE A 82 -6.92 4.39 13.87
CA ILE A 82 -6.47 5.70 13.39
C ILE A 82 -5.90 5.60 11.97
N GLU A 83 -5.14 4.54 11.69
CA GLU A 83 -4.52 4.33 10.38
C GLU A 83 -5.55 4.01 9.30
N VAL A 84 -6.59 3.26 9.67
CA VAL A 84 -7.72 2.99 8.77
C VAL A 84 -8.45 4.29 8.42
N ASP A 85 -8.67 5.18 9.40
CA ASP A 85 -9.31 6.48 9.17
C ASP A 85 -8.45 7.37 8.26
N ILE A 86 -7.13 7.41 8.48
CA ILE A 86 -6.19 8.14 7.61
C ILE A 86 -6.26 7.60 6.18
N MET A 87 -6.24 6.28 6.01
CA MET A 87 -6.25 5.66 4.69
C MET A 87 -7.59 5.86 3.97
N ASN A 88 -8.70 5.89 4.71
CA ASN A 88 -10.02 6.21 4.15
C ASN A 88 -10.08 7.65 3.62
N LEU A 89 -9.51 8.62 4.35
CA LEU A 89 -9.41 10.01 3.87
C LEU A 89 -8.54 10.12 2.61
N ILE A 90 -7.43 9.39 2.53
CA ILE A 90 -6.58 9.31 1.34
C ILE A 90 -7.35 8.69 0.17
N SER A 91 -8.11 7.64 0.43
CA SER A 91 -8.99 6.98 -0.54
C SER A 91 -10.00 7.95 -1.16
N GLU A 92 -10.66 8.74 -0.32
CA GLU A 92 -11.61 9.76 -0.74
C GLU A 92 -10.96 10.85 -1.60
N ASP A 93 -9.79 11.35 -1.18
CA ASP A 93 -9.05 12.42 -1.90
C ASP A 93 -8.54 11.94 -3.27
N LEU A 94 -8.11 10.70 -3.36
CA LEU A 94 -7.62 10.09 -4.60
C LEU A 94 -8.74 9.53 -5.50
N GLY A 95 -9.95 9.34 -4.97
CA GLY A 95 -11.03 8.65 -5.66
C GLY A 95 -10.71 7.17 -5.96
N MET A 96 -9.86 6.54 -5.13
CA MET A 96 -9.40 5.16 -5.30
C MET A 96 -9.88 4.30 -4.13
N PRO A 97 -10.64 3.20 -4.38
CA PRO A 97 -11.05 2.28 -3.32
C PRO A 97 -9.85 1.68 -2.58
N VAL A 98 -10.02 1.39 -1.28
CA VAL A 98 -9.00 0.72 -0.46
C VAL A 98 -9.45 -0.70 -0.14
N LYS A 99 -8.50 -1.63 -0.16
CA LYS A 99 -8.63 -2.99 0.31
C LYS A 99 -7.52 -3.29 1.32
N TYR A 100 -7.87 -3.79 2.50
CA TYR A 100 -6.91 -4.20 3.51
C TYR A 100 -6.60 -5.69 3.39
N GLU A 101 -5.31 -6.04 3.49
CA GLU A 101 -4.82 -7.42 3.58
C GLU A 101 -4.11 -7.62 4.91
N GLN A 102 -4.67 -8.50 5.74
CA GLN A 102 -4.12 -8.82 7.05
C GLN A 102 -2.94 -9.80 6.94
N MET A 103 -1.87 -9.56 7.69
CA MET A 103 -0.71 -10.43 7.79
C MET A 103 0.08 -10.20 9.07
N ASP A 104 1.11 -11.02 9.32
CA ASP A 104 2.07 -10.79 10.39
C ASP A 104 2.92 -9.55 10.09
N PHE A 105 3.30 -8.80 11.13
CA PHE A 105 4.01 -7.52 11.01
C PHE A 105 5.31 -7.61 10.19
N ASP A 106 6.10 -8.66 10.41
CA ASP A 106 7.36 -8.91 9.70
C ASP A 106 7.20 -9.15 8.20
N SER A 107 5.99 -9.44 7.75
CA SER A 107 5.64 -9.69 6.34
C SER A 107 5.18 -8.43 5.60
N VAL A 108 4.84 -7.34 6.31
CA VAL A 108 4.28 -6.11 5.70
C VAL A 108 5.28 -5.45 4.76
N ILE A 109 6.48 -5.09 5.26
CA ILE A 109 7.52 -4.43 4.45
C ILE A 109 7.96 -5.30 3.26
N PRO A 110 8.29 -6.60 3.43
CA PRO A 110 8.62 -7.47 2.31
C PRO A 110 7.51 -7.55 1.24
N GLY A 111 6.25 -7.51 1.67
CA GLY A 111 5.11 -7.49 0.77
C GLY A 111 5.04 -6.24 -0.10
N VAL A 112 5.35 -5.07 0.46
CA VAL A 112 5.44 -3.80 -0.29
C VAL A 112 6.65 -3.79 -1.22
N GLN A 113 7.82 -4.23 -0.74
CA GLN A 113 9.05 -4.31 -1.54
C GLN A 113 8.89 -5.14 -2.82
N THR A 114 8.15 -6.22 -2.73
CA THR A 114 7.92 -7.11 -3.87
C THR A 114 6.81 -6.62 -4.81
N GLY A 115 6.15 -5.50 -4.48
CA GLY A 115 5.01 -4.96 -5.23
C GLY A 115 3.73 -5.81 -5.11
N LYS A 116 3.65 -6.70 -4.11
CA LYS A 116 2.45 -7.46 -3.81
C LYS A 116 1.36 -6.56 -3.25
N PHE A 117 1.75 -5.53 -2.49
CA PHE A 117 0.88 -4.51 -1.91
C PHE A 117 1.34 -3.13 -2.35
N ASP A 118 0.40 -2.20 -2.47
CA ASP A 118 0.69 -0.81 -2.84
C ASP A 118 1.22 -0.01 -1.64
N VAL A 119 0.73 -0.32 -0.43
CA VAL A 119 1.03 0.40 0.83
C VAL A 119 1.18 -0.59 1.98
N GLY A 120 2.12 -0.33 2.89
CA GLY A 120 2.19 -0.96 4.22
C GLY A 120 1.80 0.09 5.27
N MET A 121 0.85 -0.25 6.14
CA MET A 121 0.35 0.64 7.18
C MET A 121 0.07 -0.17 8.45
N SER A 122 0.95 -0.07 9.45
CA SER A 122 0.92 -0.91 10.66
C SER A 122 1.86 -0.36 11.75
N GLY A 123 1.72 0.91 12.12
CA GLY A 123 2.59 1.53 13.11
C GLY A 123 4.08 1.47 12.76
N ILE A 124 4.42 1.47 11.48
CA ILE A 124 5.77 1.17 11.00
C ILE A 124 6.71 2.32 11.28
N THR A 125 7.70 2.12 12.15
CA THR A 125 8.76 3.11 12.42
C THR A 125 9.64 3.31 11.20
N VAL A 126 9.90 4.56 10.84
CA VAL A 126 10.87 4.93 9.82
C VAL A 126 12.28 4.70 10.36
N THR A 127 13.05 3.81 9.75
CA THR A 127 14.48 3.58 10.04
C THR A 127 15.31 3.67 8.77
N GLU A 128 16.61 3.94 8.91
CA GLU A 128 17.53 4.02 7.75
C GLU A 128 17.58 2.68 6.98
N ASP A 129 17.49 1.56 7.69
CA ASP A 129 17.51 0.23 7.06
C ASP A 129 16.23 -0.06 6.29
N ARG A 130 15.08 0.32 6.82
CA ARG A 130 13.79 0.19 6.12
C ARG A 130 13.71 1.13 4.91
N GLN A 131 14.25 2.35 5.01
CA GLN A 131 14.31 3.31 3.90
C GLN A 131 15.20 2.88 2.73
N LYS A 132 16.10 1.92 2.92
CA LYS A 132 16.88 1.30 1.82
C LYS A 132 15.99 0.42 0.93
N ASN A 133 14.88 -0.03 1.45
CA ASN A 133 14.05 -1.07 0.86
C ASN A 133 12.69 -0.58 0.36
N CYS A 134 12.15 0.49 0.93
CA CYS A 134 10.90 1.11 0.51
C CYS A 134 10.88 2.61 0.84
N ASP A 135 10.02 3.36 0.15
CA ASP A 135 9.77 4.76 0.43
C ASP A 135 8.79 4.90 1.60
N PHE A 136 8.94 5.99 2.36
CA PHE A 136 8.06 6.34 3.47
C PHE A 136 7.41 7.71 3.22
N THR A 137 6.22 7.89 3.79
CA THR A 137 5.58 9.20 3.90
C THR A 137 6.29 10.07 4.94
N ASP A 138 5.87 11.32 5.09
CA ASP A 138 6.20 12.09 6.29
C ASP A 138 5.60 11.38 7.52
N PRO A 139 6.30 11.38 8.69
CA PRO A 139 5.77 10.78 9.90
C PRO A 139 4.48 11.46 10.36
N TYR A 140 3.45 10.68 10.65
CA TYR A 140 2.18 11.16 11.18
C TYR A 140 2.05 10.99 12.71
N PHE A 141 2.97 10.23 13.33
CA PHE A 141 3.01 10.01 14.77
C PHE A 141 4.46 9.87 15.28
N LEU A 142 4.73 10.34 16.51
CA LEU A 142 6.01 10.15 17.20
C LEU A 142 5.80 9.13 18.32
N ALA A 143 6.43 7.97 18.20
CA ALA A 143 6.37 6.88 19.16
C ALA A 143 7.63 6.78 20.01
N SER A 144 7.53 6.13 21.17
CA SER A 144 8.66 5.76 22.02
C SER A 144 8.52 4.29 22.40
N GLN A 145 9.64 3.56 22.44
CA GLN A 145 9.67 2.21 22.99
C GLN A 145 9.52 2.27 24.53
N ALA A 146 8.71 1.37 25.05
CA ALA A 146 8.48 1.23 26.49
C ALA A 146 8.74 -0.20 26.94
N ILE A 147 9.26 -0.36 28.17
CA ILE A 147 9.42 -1.64 28.82
C ILE A 147 8.18 -1.85 29.69
N VAL A 148 7.45 -2.92 29.44
CA VAL A 148 6.27 -3.29 30.20
C VAL A 148 6.64 -4.44 31.15
N VAL A 149 6.38 -4.25 32.44
CA VAL A 149 6.64 -5.22 33.51
C VAL A 149 5.44 -5.31 34.44
N THR A 150 5.39 -6.37 35.29
CA THR A 150 4.37 -6.49 36.32
C THR A 150 4.56 -5.39 37.38
N ALA A 151 3.49 -5.02 38.09
CA ALA A 151 3.51 -3.93 39.08
C ALA A 151 4.49 -4.17 40.25
N ASP A 152 4.78 -5.42 40.55
CA ASP A 152 5.69 -5.87 41.59
C ASP A 152 7.10 -6.24 41.05
N SER A 153 7.38 -5.93 39.80
CA SER A 153 8.66 -6.25 39.17
C SER A 153 9.80 -5.43 39.80
N PRO A 154 10.96 -6.07 40.03
CA PRO A 154 12.15 -5.34 40.47
C PRO A 154 12.83 -4.57 39.33
N ILE A 155 12.36 -4.72 38.07
CA ILE A 155 12.91 -4.04 36.91
C ILE A 155 12.39 -2.61 36.88
N THR A 156 13.29 -1.63 36.97
CA THR A 156 12.96 -0.21 37.02
C THR A 156 13.58 0.60 35.87
N CYS A 157 14.60 0.04 35.23
CA CYS A 157 15.29 0.68 34.11
C CYS A 157 15.83 -0.35 33.11
N LYS A 158 16.35 0.13 31.97
CA LYS A 158 16.94 -0.71 30.91
C LYS A 158 18.08 -1.61 31.44
N ALA A 159 18.92 -1.12 32.36
CA ALA A 159 20.06 -1.89 32.90
C ALA A 159 19.63 -3.15 33.66
N ASP A 160 18.40 -3.17 34.23
CA ASP A 160 17.88 -4.32 34.95
C ASP A 160 17.44 -5.48 34.02
N LEU A 161 17.47 -5.26 32.70
CA LEU A 161 17.10 -6.27 31.70
C LEU A 161 18.21 -7.25 31.38
N GLU A 162 19.45 -6.99 31.80
CA GLU A 162 20.59 -7.86 31.54
C GLU A 162 20.29 -9.30 32.02
N GLY A 163 20.44 -10.27 31.13
CA GLY A 163 20.17 -11.70 31.39
C GLY A 163 18.69 -12.06 31.59
N LYS A 164 17.75 -11.15 31.28
CA LYS A 164 16.32 -11.42 31.36
C LYS A 164 15.77 -11.90 30.03
N LYS A 165 14.68 -12.65 30.10
CA LYS A 165 13.91 -13.03 28.92
C LYS A 165 12.94 -11.89 28.59
N ILE A 166 13.03 -11.38 27.37
CA ILE A 166 12.19 -10.29 26.87
C ILE A 166 11.32 -10.87 25.75
N SER A 167 10.04 -10.54 25.75
CA SER A 167 9.12 -10.88 24.68
C SER A 167 8.92 -9.65 23.80
N VAL A 168 9.08 -9.81 22.50
CA VAL A 168 8.90 -8.77 21.48
C VAL A 168 8.16 -9.36 20.28
N GLN A 169 7.53 -8.50 19.50
CA GLN A 169 6.98 -8.91 18.19
C GLN A 169 8.11 -8.94 17.16
N THR A 170 8.12 -9.99 16.34
CA THR A 170 9.12 -10.18 15.28
C THR A 170 9.05 -9.06 14.24
N GLY A 171 10.22 -8.64 13.75
CA GLY A 171 10.37 -7.59 12.73
C GLY A 171 10.21 -6.17 13.26
N THR A 172 10.06 -5.96 14.59
CA THR A 172 9.93 -4.64 15.20
C THR A 172 11.27 -4.03 15.57
N THR A 173 11.30 -2.69 15.73
CA THR A 173 12.46 -1.98 16.30
C THR A 173 12.75 -2.36 17.75
N ALA A 174 11.78 -2.94 18.47
CA ALA A 174 12.00 -3.50 19.80
C ALA A 174 12.84 -4.78 19.73
N GLU A 175 12.56 -5.66 18.76
CA GLU A 175 13.38 -6.86 18.51
C GLU A 175 14.80 -6.46 18.12
N GLU A 176 14.98 -5.57 17.12
CA GLU A 176 16.30 -5.07 16.71
C GLU A 176 17.09 -4.56 17.92
N HIS A 177 16.45 -3.73 18.78
CA HIS A 177 17.09 -3.19 19.95
C HIS A 177 17.53 -4.25 20.95
N CYS A 178 16.73 -5.33 21.14
CA CYS A 178 17.10 -6.44 22.00
C CYS A 178 18.25 -7.26 21.42
N MET A 179 18.26 -7.50 20.12
CA MET A 179 19.32 -8.25 19.43
C MET A 179 20.67 -7.51 19.46
N ASP A 180 20.66 -6.19 19.26
CA ASP A 180 21.87 -5.37 19.20
C ASP A 180 22.50 -5.14 20.58
N ASN A 181 21.74 -5.26 21.66
CA ASN A 181 22.21 -4.95 23.02
C ASN A 181 22.33 -6.18 23.93
N GLY A 182 22.17 -7.41 23.40
CA GLY A 182 22.44 -8.66 24.07
C GLY A 182 21.29 -9.20 24.88
#